data_8a6f095c77c6a8f623b38dee2dac75ba
#
_entry.id   8a6f095c77c6a8f623b38dee2dac75ba
#
_cell.length_a   1.000
_cell.length_b   1.000
_cell.length_c   1.000
_cell.angle_alpha   90.00
_cell.angle_beta   90.00
_cell.angle_gamma   90.00
#
_symmetry.space_group_name_H-M   'P 1'
#
loop_
_entity.id
_entity.type
_entity.pdbx_description
1 polymer ?
#
loop_
_entity_poly.entity_id
_entity_poly.type
_entity_poly.pdbx_seq_one_letter_code
_entity_poly.pdbx_strand_id
1 'polypeptide(L)'
;MDWYTIKSKLLSFFSDIRIYPGGIIIAGDSHYELKGPDMREALNNLQKGDVLLRRYSHYLGSVLVKGYYSHAAIYVGDNQVLHMLGEGITKEDILTFMRCDNMAILRPITEDKIDSAVTKAYGFYAMGTEYDYDFDTDSPEKLYCTEFVDNCFGYPVKSEKTDGTYLLPDDFLSSSAFKLIWRKK
;
A
#
# COMPACT_ATOMS: atom_id res chain seq x y z
N MET A 1 12.23 -11.51 -24.71
CA MET A 1 11.51 -10.88 -23.58
C MET A 1 10.88 -12.02 -22.82
N ASP A 2 11.27 -12.20 -21.56
CA ASP A 2 10.76 -13.32 -20.76
C ASP A 2 9.30 -13.13 -20.37
N TRP A 3 8.66 -14.21 -19.92
CA TRP A 3 7.23 -14.21 -19.53
C TRP A 3 6.96 -13.26 -18.36
N TYR A 4 7.90 -13.13 -17.41
CA TYR A 4 7.75 -12.22 -16.28
C TYR A 4 7.69 -10.76 -16.74
N THR A 5 8.57 -10.34 -17.64
CA THR A 5 8.55 -8.98 -18.22
C THR A 5 7.27 -8.67 -18.97
N ILE A 6 6.69 -9.64 -19.68
CA ILE A 6 5.40 -9.47 -20.36
C ILE A 6 4.28 -9.33 -19.34
N LYS A 7 4.24 -10.23 -18.35
CA LYS A 7 3.23 -10.24 -17.27
C LYS A 7 3.27 -8.92 -16.48
N SER A 8 4.46 -8.46 -16.06
CA SER A 8 4.61 -7.22 -15.32
C SER A 8 4.11 -5.99 -16.09
N LYS A 9 4.45 -5.87 -17.38
CA LYS A 9 3.97 -4.79 -18.25
C LYS A 9 2.47 -4.82 -18.46
N LEU A 10 1.89 -6.00 -18.65
CA LEU A 10 0.44 -6.15 -18.79
C LEU A 10 -0.27 -5.78 -17.49
N LEU A 11 0.18 -6.29 -16.35
CA LEU A 11 -0.43 -5.98 -15.05
C LEU A 11 -0.30 -4.49 -14.72
N SER A 12 0.86 -3.87 -14.96
CA SER A 12 1.05 -2.43 -14.80
C SER A 12 0.08 -1.64 -15.68
N PHE A 13 -0.04 -1.97 -16.97
CA PHE A 13 -0.97 -1.32 -17.88
C PHE A 13 -2.42 -1.46 -17.42
N PHE A 14 -2.85 -2.68 -17.03
CA PHE A 14 -4.21 -2.90 -16.57
C PHE A 14 -4.51 -2.24 -15.23
N SER A 15 -3.52 -2.06 -14.35
CA SER A 15 -3.72 -1.39 -13.06
C SER A 15 -4.08 0.09 -13.20
N ASP A 16 -3.68 0.74 -14.31
CA ASP A 16 -3.94 2.16 -14.58
C ASP A 16 -5.27 2.41 -15.32
N ILE A 17 -5.97 1.36 -15.74
CA ILE A 17 -7.28 1.48 -16.39
C ILE A 17 -8.34 1.81 -15.35
N ARG A 18 -9.12 2.86 -15.61
CA ARG A 18 -10.26 3.27 -14.78
C ARG A 18 -11.55 2.79 -15.40
N ILE A 19 -12.42 2.22 -14.57
CA ILE A 19 -13.75 1.75 -14.97
C ILE A 19 -14.80 2.58 -14.24
N TYR A 20 -15.63 3.29 -14.98
CA TYR A 20 -16.76 4.06 -14.46
C TYR A 20 -18.09 3.46 -14.91
N PRO A 21 -19.21 3.74 -14.20
CA PRO A 21 -20.54 3.45 -14.71
C PRO A 21 -20.73 4.19 -16.05
N GLY A 22 -20.79 3.43 -17.16
CA GLY A 22 -20.91 3.98 -18.52
C GLY A 22 -19.69 3.79 -19.40
N GLY A 23 -18.59 3.19 -18.92
CA GLY A 23 -17.47 2.82 -19.79
C GLY A 23 -16.11 2.73 -19.12
N ILE A 24 -15.12 2.41 -19.96
CA ILE A 24 -13.71 2.34 -19.57
C ILE A 24 -13.04 3.66 -19.97
N ILE A 25 -12.40 4.33 -19.01
CA ILE A 25 -11.61 5.54 -19.26
C ILE A 25 -10.15 5.22 -18.94
N ILE A 26 -9.29 5.29 -19.96
CA ILE A 26 -7.85 5.04 -19.84
C ILE A 26 -7.09 6.31 -19.47
N ALA A 27 -7.66 7.48 -19.79
CA ALA A 27 -7.11 8.80 -19.48
C ALA A 27 -8.23 9.76 -19.06
N GLY A 28 -7.99 10.58 -18.05
CA GLY A 28 -8.93 11.60 -17.57
C GLY A 28 -8.46 12.21 -16.26
N ASP A 29 -9.07 13.34 -15.88
CA ASP A 29 -8.79 13.98 -14.60
C ASP A 29 -9.16 13.05 -13.45
N SER A 30 -8.23 12.88 -12.51
CA SER A 30 -8.43 12.04 -11.34
C SER A 30 -9.31 12.78 -10.32
N HIS A 31 -10.55 12.36 -10.17
CA HIS A 31 -11.42 12.83 -9.10
C HIS A 31 -11.25 11.89 -7.89
N TYR A 32 -10.38 12.28 -6.98
CA TYR A 32 -10.24 11.57 -5.71
C TYR A 32 -11.32 12.01 -4.72
N GLU A 33 -11.83 11.05 -3.93
CA GLU A 33 -12.87 11.34 -2.95
C GLU A 33 -12.30 11.85 -1.63
N LEU A 34 -11.00 11.62 -1.36
CA LEU A 34 -10.31 12.20 -0.21
C LEU A 34 -10.08 13.69 -0.45
N LYS A 35 -10.72 14.55 0.34
CA LYS A 35 -10.71 16.00 0.14
C LYS A 35 -9.85 16.71 1.19
N GLY A 36 -9.61 18.00 1.00
CA GLY A 36 -8.76 18.80 1.87
C GLY A 36 -9.09 18.75 3.37
N PRO A 37 -10.37 18.74 3.82
CA PRO A 37 -10.68 18.52 5.22
C PRO A 37 -10.22 17.16 5.74
N ASP A 38 -10.47 16.08 4.98
CA ASP A 38 -10.06 14.73 5.35
C ASP A 38 -8.53 14.61 5.43
N MET A 39 -7.82 15.21 4.46
CA MET A 39 -6.35 15.24 4.43
C MET A 39 -5.78 15.95 5.66
N ARG A 40 -6.35 17.10 6.07
CA ARG A 40 -5.91 17.83 7.27
C ARG A 40 -6.14 16.99 8.54
N GLU A 41 -7.30 16.36 8.65
CA GLU A 41 -7.60 15.50 9.79
C GLU A 41 -6.63 14.31 9.86
N ALA A 42 -6.38 13.65 8.73
CA ALA A 42 -5.41 12.56 8.63
C ALA A 42 -4.00 13.00 9.03
N LEU A 43 -3.51 14.14 8.48
CA LEU A 43 -2.18 14.67 8.81
C LEU A 43 -2.03 15.01 10.29
N ASN A 44 -3.07 15.51 10.95
CA ASN A 44 -3.04 15.81 12.39
C ASN A 44 -2.92 14.55 13.27
N ASN A 45 -3.28 13.39 12.74
CA ASN A 45 -3.21 12.12 13.44
C ASN A 45 -1.95 11.30 13.09
N LEU A 46 -1.25 11.68 12.01
CA LEU A 46 -0.17 10.90 11.43
C LEU A 46 1.10 10.97 12.26
N GLN A 47 1.75 9.82 12.48
CA GLN A 47 3.03 9.71 13.18
C GLN A 47 3.97 8.77 12.44
N LYS A 48 5.29 9.02 12.55
CA LYS A 48 6.33 8.15 11.99
C LYS A 48 6.10 6.70 12.40
N GLY A 49 6.16 5.79 11.43
CA GLY A 49 5.91 4.37 11.62
C GLY A 49 4.45 3.95 11.43
N ASP A 50 3.53 4.89 11.18
CA ASP A 50 2.15 4.52 10.86
C ASP A 50 2.09 3.77 9.52
N VAL A 51 1.26 2.74 9.48
CA VAL A 51 0.89 2.03 8.26
C VAL A 51 -0.30 2.72 7.64
N LEU A 52 -0.17 3.04 6.36
CA LEU A 52 -1.21 3.71 5.58
C LEU A 52 -1.85 2.73 4.62
N LEU A 53 -3.16 2.63 4.67
CA LEU A 53 -3.94 1.88 3.69
C LEU A 53 -4.66 2.86 2.77
N ARG A 54 -4.62 2.65 1.46
CA ARG A 54 -5.36 3.48 0.50
C ARG A 54 -6.22 2.66 -0.45
N ARG A 55 -7.28 3.29 -0.95
CA ARG A 55 -8.22 2.73 -1.92
C ARG A 55 -8.31 3.64 -3.13
N TYR A 56 -8.36 3.02 -4.30
CA TYR A 56 -8.78 3.62 -5.56
C TYR A 56 -10.03 2.89 -6.07
N SER A 57 -11.19 3.54 -6.02
CA SER A 57 -12.49 2.90 -6.24
C SER A 57 -12.75 2.50 -7.70
N HIS A 58 -12.08 3.14 -8.67
CA HIS A 58 -12.38 2.99 -10.08
C HIS A 58 -11.21 2.42 -10.91
N TYR A 59 -10.16 1.95 -10.27
CA TYR A 59 -9.03 1.33 -10.95
C TYR A 59 -9.22 -0.19 -11.05
N LEU A 60 -8.93 -0.75 -12.23
CA LEU A 60 -9.00 -2.19 -12.46
C LEU A 60 -8.09 -2.97 -11.50
N GLY A 61 -6.90 -2.45 -11.20
CA GLY A 61 -6.00 -3.03 -10.21
C GLY A 61 -6.63 -3.19 -8.82
N SER A 62 -7.50 -2.25 -8.42
CA SER A 62 -8.22 -2.34 -7.14
C SER A 62 -9.30 -3.42 -7.13
N VAL A 63 -9.83 -3.81 -8.31
CA VAL A 63 -10.81 -4.90 -8.43
C VAL A 63 -10.14 -6.26 -8.27
N LEU A 64 -8.86 -6.36 -8.61
CA LEU A 64 -8.10 -7.61 -8.49
C LEU A 64 -7.69 -7.92 -7.04
N VAL A 65 -7.66 -6.91 -6.17
CA VAL A 65 -7.36 -7.09 -4.73
C VAL A 65 -8.64 -7.45 -3.97
N LYS A 66 -8.67 -8.63 -3.36
CA LYS A 66 -9.81 -9.09 -2.55
C LYS A 66 -9.88 -8.33 -1.22
N GLY A 67 -10.43 -7.11 -1.22
CA GLY A 67 -10.54 -6.30 0.00
C GLY A 67 -11.15 -4.93 -0.26
N TYR A 68 -11.30 -4.14 0.80
CA TYR A 68 -11.73 -2.75 0.67
C TYR A 68 -10.56 -1.85 0.25
N TYR A 69 -9.41 -1.97 0.93
CA TYR A 69 -8.19 -1.26 0.56
C TYR A 69 -7.40 -2.06 -0.47
N SER A 70 -6.75 -1.35 -1.38
CA SER A 70 -6.00 -1.95 -2.48
C SER A 70 -4.49 -1.79 -2.37
N HIS A 71 -4.00 -1.03 -1.36
CA HIS A 71 -2.59 -0.74 -1.22
C HIS A 71 -2.19 -0.42 0.21
N ALA A 72 -0.96 -0.76 0.58
CA ALA A 72 -0.36 -0.49 1.88
C ALA A 72 0.99 0.21 1.75
N ALA A 73 1.33 1.05 2.75
CA ALA A 73 2.55 1.85 2.79
C ALA A 73 2.99 2.13 4.24
N ILE A 74 4.21 2.62 4.42
CA ILE A 74 4.74 3.07 5.73
C ILE A 74 5.03 4.56 5.66
N TYR A 75 4.46 5.33 6.59
CA TYR A 75 4.85 6.72 6.79
C TYR A 75 6.18 6.77 7.56
N VAL A 76 7.22 7.27 6.92
CA VAL A 76 8.59 7.25 7.49
C VAL A 76 8.98 8.55 8.19
N GLY A 77 8.04 9.49 8.31
CA GLY A 77 8.29 10.84 8.84
C GLY A 77 8.59 11.85 7.75
N ASP A 78 8.78 13.11 8.12
CA ASP A 78 9.17 14.21 7.23
C ASP A 78 8.33 14.35 5.95
N ASN A 79 7.01 14.12 6.06
CA ASN A 79 6.06 14.11 4.95
C ASN A 79 6.37 13.05 3.86
N GLN A 80 7.10 11.99 4.20
CA GLN A 80 7.50 10.96 3.26
C GLN A 80 6.84 9.61 3.58
N VAL A 81 6.49 8.91 2.51
CA VAL A 81 5.92 7.56 2.53
C VAL A 81 6.82 6.64 1.70
N LEU A 82 7.08 5.45 2.20
CA LEU A 82 7.71 4.37 1.43
C LEU A 82 6.68 3.28 1.14
N HIS A 83 6.62 2.84 -0.10
CA HIS A 83 5.69 1.82 -0.57
C HIS A 83 6.20 1.10 -1.82
N MET A 84 5.62 -0.06 -2.10
CA MET A 84 5.93 -0.83 -3.31
C MET A 84 4.94 -0.46 -4.41
N LEU A 85 5.44 -0.01 -5.54
CA LEU A 85 4.68 0.19 -6.79
C LEU A 85 5.17 -0.78 -7.87
N GLY A 86 4.49 -0.83 -9.00
CA GLY A 86 4.89 -1.72 -10.09
C GLY A 86 6.32 -1.53 -10.61
N GLU A 87 6.89 -0.35 -10.46
CA GLU A 87 8.28 -0.03 -10.75
C GLU A 87 9.26 -0.34 -9.60
N GLY A 88 8.79 -0.90 -8.50
CA GLY A 88 9.56 -1.22 -7.31
C GLY A 88 9.29 -0.28 -6.14
N ILE A 89 10.19 -0.30 -5.15
CA ILE A 89 10.06 0.54 -3.97
C ILE A 89 10.19 2.02 -4.30
N THR A 90 9.24 2.80 -3.84
CA THR A 90 9.12 4.23 -4.17
C THR A 90 9.00 5.06 -2.89
N LYS A 91 9.65 6.22 -2.89
CA LYS A 91 9.49 7.25 -1.87
C LYS A 91 8.63 8.37 -2.42
N GLU A 92 7.52 8.68 -1.78
CA GLU A 92 6.52 9.63 -2.24
C GLU A 92 6.17 10.64 -1.14
N ASP A 93 5.83 11.88 -1.53
CA ASP A 93 5.27 12.88 -0.61
C ASP A 93 3.88 12.45 -0.13
N ILE A 94 3.59 12.66 1.16
CA ILE A 94 2.33 12.26 1.79
C ILE A 94 1.09 12.83 1.11
N LEU A 95 1.15 14.09 0.62
CA LEU A 95 0.00 14.70 -0.07
C LEU A 95 -0.24 14.05 -1.44
N THR A 96 0.81 13.58 -2.11
CA THR A 96 0.69 12.80 -3.34
C THR A 96 0.08 11.43 -3.03
N PHE A 97 0.56 10.76 -1.97
CA PHE A 97 -0.01 9.49 -1.51
C PHE A 97 -1.50 9.60 -1.15
N MET A 98 -1.91 10.73 -0.56
CA MET A 98 -3.31 11.02 -0.20
C MET A 98 -4.23 11.29 -1.40
N ARG A 99 -3.73 11.34 -2.61
CA ARG A 99 -4.58 11.46 -3.83
C ARG A 99 -5.26 10.12 -4.12
N CYS A 100 -6.22 9.75 -3.32
CA CYS A 100 -6.98 8.50 -3.35
C CYS A 100 -8.43 8.72 -2.95
N ASP A 101 -9.27 7.67 -3.02
CA ASP A 101 -10.69 7.77 -2.70
C ASP A 101 -10.96 7.54 -1.21
N ASN A 102 -10.19 6.66 -0.59
CA ASN A 102 -10.27 6.39 0.84
C ASN A 102 -8.91 6.03 1.41
N MET A 103 -8.70 6.37 2.68
CA MET A 103 -7.46 6.07 3.40
C MET A 103 -7.75 5.72 4.86
N ALA A 104 -6.90 4.86 5.44
CA ALA A 104 -6.84 4.59 6.87
C ALA A 104 -5.41 4.72 7.38
N ILE A 105 -5.27 5.09 8.64
CA ILE A 105 -4.00 5.16 9.39
C ILE A 105 -4.06 4.12 10.49
N LEU A 106 -3.10 3.21 10.49
CA LEU A 106 -2.93 2.18 11.49
C LEU A 106 -1.61 2.42 12.22
N ARG A 107 -1.63 2.42 13.54
CA ARG A 107 -0.44 2.59 14.37
C ARG A 107 -0.01 1.27 14.97
N PRO A 108 1.27 0.89 14.87
CA PRO A 108 1.80 -0.25 15.60
C PRO A 108 1.55 -0.10 17.10
N ILE A 109 1.11 -1.19 17.75
CA ILE A 109 0.90 -1.17 19.22
C ILE A 109 2.24 -1.16 19.96
N THR A 110 3.28 -1.75 19.37
CA THR A 110 4.61 -1.88 19.95
C THR A 110 5.53 -0.78 19.40
N GLU A 111 5.71 0.28 20.19
CA GLU A 111 6.48 1.49 19.78
C GLU A 111 7.96 1.22 19.55
N ASP A 112 8.57 0.28 20.27
CA ASP A 112 9.99 -0.09 20.15
C ASP A 112 10.36 -0.66 18.77
N LYS A 113 9.39 -1.12 17.99
CA LYS A 113 9.60 -1.62 16.62
C LYS A 113 9.60 -0.53 15.55
N ILE A 114 9.13 0.67 15.85
CA ILE A 114 8.93 1.73 14.85
C ILE A 114 10.25 2.11 14.17
N ASP A 115 11.27 2.44 14.95
CA ASP A 115 12.56 2.86 14.37
C ASP A 115 13.24 1.73 13.59
N SER A 116 13.11 0.49 14.06
CA SER A 116 13.61 -0.68 13.33
C SER A 116 12.88 -0.88 12.02
N ALA A 117 11.53 -0.77 12.02
CA ALA A 117 10.72 -0.91 10.83
C ALA A 117 11.03 0.17 9.78
N VAL A 118 11.15 1.43 10.21
CA VAL A 118 11.53 2.53 9.32
C VAL A 118 12.96 2.35 8.78
N THR A 119 13.89 1.87 9.60
CA THR A 119 15.26 1.57 9.15
C THR A 119 15.26 0.47 8.09
N LYS A 120 14.49 -0.60 8.29
CA LYS A 120 14.34 -1.66 7.27
C LYS A 120 13.70 -1.14 5.99
N ALA A 121 12.66 -0.29 6.10
CA ALA A 121 12.01 0.33 4.95
C ALA A 121 13.00 1.14 4.09
N TYR A 122 13.86 1.93 4.72
CA TYR A 122 14.95 2.62 4.03
C TYR A 122 16.03 1.66 3.49
N GLY A 123 16.26 0.54 4.15
CA GLY A 123 17.16 -0.52 3.64
C GLY A 123 16.65 -1.08 2.30
N PHE A 124 15.38 -1.45 2.22
CA PHE A 124 14.75 -1.89 0.97
C PHE A 124 14.82 -0.80 -0.11
N TYR A 125 14.55 0.46 0.27
CA TYR A 125 14.66 1.59 -0.66
C TYR A 125 16.08 1.78 -1.20
N ALA A 126 17.10 1.67 -0.36
CA ALA A 126 18.50 1.78 -0.78
C ALA A 126 18.94 0.62 -1.69
N MET A 127 18.37 -0.56 -1.51
CA MET A 127 18.63 -1.73 -2.37
C MET A 127 17.89 -1.67 -3.71
N GLY A 128 16.90 -0.79 -3.86
CA GLY A 128 16.09 -0.73 -5.07
C GLY A 128 15.20 -1.98 -5.26
N THR A 129 14.63 -2.49 -4.16
CA THR A 129 13.80 -3.71 -4.16
C THR A 129 12.72 -3.65 -5.24
N GLU A 130 12.63 -4.68 -6.06
CA GLU A 130 11.67 -4.80 -7.16
C GLU A 130 10.28 -5.21 -6.66
N TYR A 131 9.25 -4.95 -7.49
CA TYR A 131 7.89 -5.39 -7.19
C TYR A 131 7.70 -6.88 -7.51
N ASP A 132 7.08 -7.62 -6.57
CA ASP A 132 6.68 -8.99 -6.80
C ASP A 132 5.30 -9.06 -7.47
N TYR A 133 5.28 -9.52 -8.73
CA TYR A 133 4.06 -9.76 -9.51
C TYR A 133 3.54 -11.19 -9.41
N ASP A 134 4.28 -12.08 -8.78
CA ASP A 134 3.87 -13.46 -8.56
C ASP A 134 3.11 -13.63 -7.24
N PHE A 135 3.24 -12.61 -6.35
CA PHE A 135 2.60 -12.59 -5.03
C PHE A 135 2.97 -13.84 -4.21
N ASP A 136 4.21 -14.29 -4.36
CA ASP A 136 4.75 -15.37 -3.54
C ASP A 136 5.60 -14.80 -2.39
N THR A 137 5.93 -15.63 -1.43
CA THR A 137 6.77 -15.25 -0.28
C THR A 137 8.17 -15.86 -0.37
N ASP A 138 8.50 -16.46 -1.52
CA ASP A 138 9.73 -17.25 -1.69
C ASP A 138 10.90 -16.41 -2.20
N SER A 139 10.64 -15.19 -2.67
CA SER A 139 11.63 -14.30 -3.30
C SER A 139 11.96 -13.11 -2.40
N PRO A 140 13.01 -13.17 -1.55
CA PRO A 140 13.35 -12.07 -0.64
C PRO A 140 13.83 -10.79 -1.34
N GLU A 141 14.10 -10.85 -2.65
CA GLU A 141 14.55 -9.73 -3.47
C GLU A 141 13.42 -8.91 -4.09
N LYS A 142 12.19 -9.43 -4.05
CA LYS A 142 10.99 -8.79 -4.59
C LYS A 142 9.89 -8.82 -3.55
N LEU A 143 9.17 -7.72 -3.43
CA LEU A 143 8.10 -7.59 -2.45
C LEU A 143 6.88 -6.94 -3.10
N TYR A 144 5.68 -7.39 -2.73
CA TYR A 144 4.46 -6.62 -2.99
C TYR A 144 4.13 -5.72 -1.79
N CYS A 145 3.15 -4.83 -1.92
CA CYS A 145 2.97 -3.71 -0.98
C CYS A 145 2.72 -4.14 0.48
N THR A 146 1.92 -5.17 0.71
CA THR A 146 1.62 -5.66 2.07
C THR A 146 2.75 -6.50 2.64
N GLU A 147 3.42 -7.27 1.80
CA GLU A 147 4.61 -8.03 2.20
C GLU A 147 5.76 -7.09 2.62
N PHE A 148 5.96 -5.98 1.90
CA PHE A 148 6.91 -4.95 2.30
C PHE A 148 6.62 -4.44 3.72
N VAL A 149 5.37 -4.11 4.02
CA VAL A 149 4.97 -3.64 5.37
C VAL A 149 5.21 -4.72 6.40
N ASP A 150 4.81 -5.96 6.13
CA ASP A 150 4.98 -7.08 7.04
C ASP A 150 6.46 -7.37 7.33
N ASN A 151 7.30 -7.40 6.30
CA ASN A 151 8.75 -7.57 6.44
C ASN A 151 9.40 -6.47 7.29
N CYS A 152 8.94 -5.22 7.16
CA CYS A 152 9.46 -4.12 7.96
C CYS A 152 9.18 -4.30 9.45
N PHE A 153 7.94 -4.64 9.81
CA PHE A 153 7.52 -4.79 11.21
C PHE A 153 7.79 -6.17 11.79
N GLY A 154 7.79 -7.23 10.98
CA GLY A 154 7.98 -8.62 11.42
C GLY A 154 6.86 -9.07 12.36
N TYR A 155 5.63 -8.64 12.15
CA TYR A 155 4.46 -9.11 12.86
C TYR A 155 3.87 -10.34 12.14
N PRO A 156 3.31 -11.31 12.88
CA PRO A 156 2.68 -12.47 12.27
C PRO A 156 1.28 -12.12 11.76
N VAL A 157 1.19 -11.23 10.77
CA VAL A 157 -0.08 -10.93 10.11
C VAL A 157 -0.44 -12.12 9.23
N LYS A 158 -1.67 -12.59 9.32
CA LYS A 158 -2.19 -13.71 8.51
C LYS A 158 -3.45 -13.27 7.80
N SER A 159 -3.58 -13.69 6.56
CA SER A 159 -4.82 -13.50 5.81
C SER A 159 -5.73 -14.71 5.95
N GLU A 160 -6.95 -14.49 6.44
CA GLU A 160 -8.01 -15.50 6.42
C GLU A 160 -8.68 -15.64 5.06
N LYS A 161 -8.61 -14.57 4.24
CA LYS A 161 -9.28 -14.51 2.92
C LYS A 161 -8.50 -15.21 1.80
N THR A 162 -7.20 -15.44 2.02
CA THR A 162 -6.30 -16.04 1.02
C THR A 162 -5.73 -17.37 1.50
N ASP A 163 -6.28 -17.96 2.57
CA ASP A 163 -5.74 -19.17 3.21
C ASP A 163 -4.24 -19.04 3.58
N GLY A 164 -3.79 -17.81 3.83
CA GLY A 164 -2.41 -17.49 4.17
C GLY A 164 -1.44 -17.45 3.00
N THR A 165 -1.93 -17.57 1.76
CA THR A 165 -1.07 -17.59 0.56
C THR A 165 -0.40 -16.23 0.31
N TYR A 166 -1.12 -15.13 0.55
CA TYR A 166 -0.59 -13.76 0.47
C TYR A 166 -1.39 -12.81 1.36
N LEU A 167 -0.80 -11.69 1.75
CA LEU A 167 -1.43 -10.70 2.61
C LEU A 167 -2.22 -9.68 1.80
N LEU A 168 -3.37 -9.29 2.36
CA LEU A 168 -4.19 -8.19 1.86
C LEU A 168 -4.01 -6.95 2.74
N PRO A 169 -4.20 -5.72 2.20
CA PRO A 169 -4.17 -4.51 3.01
C PRO A 169 -5.16 -4.53 4.19
N ASP A 170 -6.34 -5.11 3.98
CA ASP A 170 -7.37 -5.23 5.02
C ASP A 170 -6.96 -6.13 6.19
N ASP A 171 -6.00 -7.05 6.01
CA ASP A 171 -5.55 -7.95 7.07
C ASP A 171 -4.84 -7.18 8.21
N PHE A 172 -4.22 -6.05 7.90
CA PHE A 172 -3.65 -5.16 8.91
C PHE A 172 -4.71 -4.53 9.82
N LEU A 173 -5.93 -4.29 9.31
CA LEU A 173 -7.06 -3.80 10.12
C LEU A 173 -7.54 -4.84 11.13
N SER A 174 -7.44 -6.11 10.78
CA SER A 174 -7.86 -7.24 11.62
C SER A 174 -6.77 -7.71 12.58
N SER A 175 -5.53 -7.28 12.35
CA SER A 175 -4.37 -7.69 13.16
C SER A 175 -4.36 -6.99 14.52
N SER A 176 -4.15 -7.75 15.58
CA SER A 176 -3.94 -7.21 16.94
C SER A 176 -2.63 -6.43 17.09
N ALA A 177 -1.74 -6.46 16.09
CA ALA A 177 -0.48 -5.73 16.11
C ALA A 177 -0.64 -4.23 15.81
N PHE A 178 -1.80 -3.82 15.28
CA PHE A 178 -2.05 -2.44 14.88
C PHE A 178 -3.36 -1.91 15.47
N LYS A 179 -3.38 -0.61 15.74
CA LYS A 179 -4.57 0.13 16.17
C LYS A 179 -5.01 1.07 15.07
N LEU A 180 -6.29 1.04 14.70
CA LEU A 180 -6.88 2.04 13.80
C LEU A 180 -6.89 3.40 14.51
N ILE A 181 -6.19 4.37 13.93
CA ILE A 181 -6.07 5.75 14.44
C ILE A 181 -7.08 6.67 13.74
N TRP A 182 -7.16 6.56 12.43
CA TRP A 182 -8.04 7.37 11.61
C TRP A 182 -8.48 6.61 10.36
N ARG A 183 -9.67 6.91 9.89
CA ARG A 183 -10.20 6.43 8.61
C ARG A 183 -11.18 7.45 8.06
N LYS A 184 -11.11 7.73 6.75
CA LYS A 184 -12.16 8.49 6.06
C LYS A 184 -13.52 7.82 6.27
N LYS A 185 -14.51 8.59 6.67
CA LYS A 185 -15.90 8.16 6.88
C LYS A 185 -16.67 8.07 5.56
#